data_b432f29c1b3a426d0c7ecee82dd7f84b
#
_entry.id   b432f29c1b3a426d0c7ecee82dd7f84b
#
_cell.length_a   1.000
_cell.length_b   1.000
_cell.length_c   1.000
_cell.angle_alpha   90.00
_cell.angle_beta   90.00
_cell.angle_gamma   90.00
#
_symmetry.space_group_name_H-M   'P 1'
#
loop_
_entity.id
_entity.type
_entity.pdbx_description
1 polymer ?
#
loop_
_entity_poly.entity_id
_entity_poly.type
_entity_poly.pdbx_seq_one_letter_code
_entity_poly.pdbx_strand_id
1 'polypeptide(L)'
;MKLFALLILVSSFLCSSLVAQTVDYFTKYRGALPVKVYYGANPRVMSLIGVDAKKGIIYGMMEGAGQVQFELRGLKQQNITGFKYEWPKDPRLALKYLANEQYSPKMLEVLRPYIYKVLLYLDIPFEFMPIHDDCLVYCKSLVEMEQFEEAFYVLSRLNLSKLDEYGYREFSELALDLAGKMIVSNPKAAKTARSLLQLVTIRDDSADHASYLQLVDSLRMQGLHTEAISEYGRLGPIVAKSVNSPHQEVLRLWPIYCYIKLYESYSKAASRDKRYAQAASKMFNTALQMIKKIDENPPSRQTNEFSLYKLIRALIRVQYARQFEAAGKKEQSEQYYKDSVLEVTEGIVTARVGLDWLPESLMMAGDAYEKLELTEAARNVYKQVSIFFKSTKWAVLSEAKLKTLPPS
;
A
#
# COMPACT_ATOMS: atom_id res chain seq x y z
N MET A 1 -10.59 33.40 -27.68
CA MET A 1 -10.49 33.07 -26.27
C MET A 1 -11.67 32.30 -25.64
N LYS A 2 -12.93 32.46 -26.11
CA LYS A 2 -14.09 31.73 -25.55
C LYS A 2 -14.21 30.26 -25.98
N LEU A 3 -13.65 29.87 -27.15
CA LEU A 3 -13.70 28.49 -27.64
C LEU A 3 -12.69 27.56 -26.93
N PHE A 4 -11.56 28.08 -26.47
CA PHE A 4 -10.53 27.30 -25.74
C PHE A 4 -10.96 26.97 -24.29
N ALA A 5 -11.74 27.87 -23.67
CA ALA A 5 -12.26 27.62 -22.32
C ALA A 5 -13.37 26.55 -22.31
N LEU A 6 -14.12 26.40 -23.42
CA LEU A 6 -15.17 25.38 -23.55
C LEU A 6 -14.57 23.97 -23.73
N LEU A 7 -13.44 23.84 -24.45
CA LEU A 7 -12.76 22.55 -24.64
C LEU A 7 -12.12 22.00 -23.35
N ILE A 8 -11.61 22.88 -22.48
CA ILE A 8 -11.05 22.49 -21.18
C ILE A 8 -12.16 22.07 -20.20
N LEU A 9 -13.33 22.72 -20.26
CA LEU A 9 -14.49 22.34 -19.43
C LEU A 9 -15.12 21.01 -19.87
N VAL A 10 -15.14 20.70 -21.17
CA VAL A 10 -15.66 19.43 -21.69
C VAL A 10 -14.69 18.28 -21.39
N SER A 11 -13.37 18.50 -21.42
CA SER A 11 -12.38 17.47 -21.05
C SER A 11 -12.37 17.16 -19.55
N SER A 12 -12.64 18.15 -18.69
CA SER A 12 -12.75 17.94 -17.24
C SER A 12 -14.07 17.26 -16.82
N PHE A 13 -15.13 17.37 -17.62
CA PHE A 13 -16.41 16.66 -17.37
C PHE A 13 -16.40 15.21 -17.88
N LEU A 14 -15.57 14.87 -18.87
CA LEU A 14 -15.42 13.50 -19.36
C LEU A 14 -14.52 12.63 -18.49
N CYS A 15 -13.67 13.23 -17.62
CA CYS A 15 -12.86 12.47 -16.66
C CYS A 15 -13.56 12.15 -15.32
N SER A 16 -14.76 12.68 -15.06
CA SER A 16 -15.44 12.51 -13.76
C SER A 16 -16.59 11.51 -13.77
N SER A 17 -16.81 10.77 -14.85
CA SER A 17 -17.93 9.80 -14.95
C SER A 17 -17.55 8.39 -15.43
N LEU A 18 -16.26 8.05 -15.46
CA LEU A 18 -15.83 6.66 -15.59
C LEU A 18 -15.53 6.05 -14.20
N VAL A 19 -16.49 6.09 -13.30
CA VAL A 19 -16.74 4.93 -12.45
C VAL A 19 -17.38 3.92 -13.40
N ALA A 20 -16.56 3.19 -14.13
CA ALA A 20 -17.01 2.02 -14.85
C ALA A 20 -17.81 1.22 -13.84
N GLN A 21 -19.11 0.98 -14.11
CA GLN A 21 -19.89 0.04 -13.31
C GLN A 21 -19.12 -1.27 -13.39
N THR A 22 -18.37 -1.56 -12.34
CA THR A 22 -17.65 -2.83 -12.23
C THR A 22 -18.71 -3.91 -12.36
N VAL A 23 -18.66 -4.62 -13.48
CA VAL A 23 -19.61 -5.71 -13.75
C VAL A 23 -19.43 -6.70 -12.59
N ASP A 24 -20.49 -6.95 -11.83
CA ASP A 24 -20.47 -7.96 -10.79
C ASP A 24 -20.43 -9.35 -11.43
N TYR A 25 -19.21 -9.78 -11.75
CA TYR A 25 -18.97 -11.07 -12.39
C TYR A 25 -19.37 -12.25 -11.51
N PHE A 26 -19.30 -12.14 -10.18
CA PHE A 26 -19.77 -13.20 -9.28
C PHE A 26 -21.29 -13.38 -9.40
N THR A 27 -22.04 -12.29 -9.51
CA THR A 27 -23.48 -12.37 -9.76
C THR A 27 -23.77 -12.77 -11.20
N LYS A 28 -23.06 -12.22 -12.19
CA LYS A 28 -23.26 -12.50 -13.61
C LYS A 28 -23.03 -13.99 -13.95
N TYR A 29 -21.99 -14.58 -13.38
CA TYR A 29 -21.61 -15.97 -13.66
C TYR A 29 -22.00 -16.94 -12.53
N ARG A 30 -22.85 -16.49 -11.61
CA ARG A 30 -23.37 -17.34 -10.54
C ARG A 30 -24.07 -18.56 -11.13
N GLY A 31 -23.74 -19.75 -10.62
CA GLY A 31 -24.35 -20.99 -11.06
C GLY A 31 -23.68 -22.20 -10.43
N ALA A 32 -24.33 -23.34 -10.58
CA ALA A 32 -23.79 -24.59 -10.09
C ALA A 32 -22.48 -24.95 -10.83
N LEU A 33 -21.51 -25.48 -10.09
CA LEU A 33 -20.25 -25.97 -10.62
C LEU A 33 -20.31 -27.49 -10.76
N PRO A 34 -20.33 -28.06 -11.98
CA PRO A 34 -20.33 -29.50 -12.16
C PRO A 34 -18.97 -30.07 -11.76
N VAL A 35 -18.98 -31.07 -10.88
CA VAL A 35 -17.79 -31.77 -10.40
C VAL A 35 -18.01 -33.26 -10.34
N LYS A 36 -16.93 -34.04 -10.36
CA LYS A 36 -16.93 -35.43 -9.95
C LYS A 36 -16.55 -35.52 -8.48
N VAL A 37 -17.45 -36.00 -7.62
CA VAL A 37 -17.13 -36.26 -6.22
C VAL A 37 -16.71 -37.72 -6.08
N TYR A 38 -15.60 -37.95 -5.40
CA TYR A 38 -15.04 -39.30 -5.21
C TYR A 38 -15.37 -39.81 -3.80
N TYR A 39 -16.12 -40.89 -3.76
CA TYR A 39 -16.35 -41.72 -2.57
C TYR A 39 -15.39 -42.90 -2.64
N GLY A 40 -14.21 -42.80 -2.05
CA GLY A 40 -13.13 -43.73 -2.32
C GLY A 40 -12.74 -43.72 -3.80
N ALA A 41 -12.81 -44.87 -4.47
CA ALA A 41 -12.47 -45.03 -5.90
C ALA A 41 -13.62 -44.69 -6.87
N ASN A 42 -14.85 -44.54 -6.38
CA ASN A 42 -16.06 -44.44 -7.23
C ASN A 42 -16.49 -42.98 -7.40
N PRO A 43 -16.31 -42.36 -8.58
CA PRO A 43 -16.76 -40.99 -8.82
C PRO A 43 -18.29 -40.98 -9.07
N ARG A 44 -18.92 -39.92 -8.54
CA ARG A 44 -20.33 -39.57 -8.87
C ARG A 44 -20.37 -38.15 -9.41
N VAL A 45 -21.22 -37.88 -10.37
CA VAL A 45 -21.45 -36.53 -10.89
C VAL A 45 -22.30 -35.75 -9.91
N MET A 46 -21.88 -34.56 -9.59
CA MET A 46 -22.57 -33.64 -8.69
C MET A 46 -22.41 -32.22 -9.20
N SER A 47 -23.35 -31.35 -8.87
CA SER A 47 -23.24 -29.91 -9.06
C SER A 47 -23.07 -29.25 -7.69
N LEU A 48 -21.92 -28.61 -7.46
CA LEU A 48 -21.73 -27.75 -6.29
C LEU A 48 -22.59 -26.50 -6.44
N ILE A 49 -23.34 -26.14 -5.41
CA ILE A 49 -24.25 -24.98 -5.41
C ILE A 49 -23.85 -23.89 -4.41
N GLY A 50 -22.91 -24.17 -3.52
CA GLY A 50 -22.36 -23.18 -2.60
C GLY A 50 -21.48 -23.78 -1.51
N VAL A 51 -20.74 -22.90 -0.85
CA VAL A 51 -19.98 -23.18 0.38
C VAL A 51 -20.37 -22.13 1.42
N ASP A 52 -20.73 -22.56 2.61
CA ASP A 52 -20.85 -21.72 3.79
C ASP A 52 -19.60 -21.91 4.66
N ALA A 53 -18.59 -21.08 4.42
CA ALA A 53 -17.31 -21.16 5.13
C ALA A 53 -17.47 -20.97 6.65
N LYS A 54 -18.47 -20.18 7.10
CA LYS A 54 -18.72 -19.92 8.53
C LYS A 54 -19.27 -21.16 9.22
N LYS A 55 -20.19 -21.87 8.57
CA LYS A 55 -20.74 -23.13 9.07
C LYS A 55 -19.86 -24.32 8.74
N GLY A 56 -18.92 -24.18 7.81
CA GLY A 56 -18.09 -25.26 7.32
C GLY A 56 -18.86 -26.29 6.51
N ILE A 57 -19.84 -25.86 5.68
CA ILE A 57 -20.72 -26.75 4.92
C ILE A 57 -20.57 -26.49 3.42
N ILE A 58 -20.41 -27.56 2.66
CA ILE A 58 -20.50 -27.58 1.19
C ILE A 58 -21.89 -28.04 0.82
N TYR A 59 -22.56 -27.33 -0.08
CA TYR A 59 -23.85 -27.69 -0.63
C TYR A 59 -23.70 -28.19 -2.06
N GLY A 60 -24.35 -29.29 -2.37
CA GLY A 60 -24.37 -29.88 -3.71
C GLY A 60 -25.74 -30.41 -4.11
N MET A 61 -25.90 -30.61 -5.41
CA MET A 61 -27.05 -31.30 -5.99
C MET A 61 -26.54 -32.55 -6.68
N MET A 62 -27.04 -33.72 -6.30
CA MET A 62 -26.63 -35.00 -6.85
C MET A 62 -27.84 -35.66 -7.54
N GLU A 63 -27.63 -36.18 -8.74
CA GLU A 63 -28.66 -36.88 -9.48
C GLU A 63 -29.17 -38.12 -8.69
N GLY A 64 -30.47 -38.25 -8.56
CA GLY A 64 -31.12 -39.34 -7.81
C GLY A 64 -31.13 -39.18 -6.28
N ALA A 65 -30.33 -38.26 -5.69
CA ALA A 65 -30.28 -38.01 -4.25
C ALA A 65 -30.79 -36.61 -3.85
N GLY A 66 -30.96 -35.69 -4.82
CA GLY A 66 -31.37 -34.34 -4.55
C GLY A 66 -30.27 -33.50 -3.92
N GLN A 67 -30.64 -32.58 -3.01
CA GLN A 67 -29.69 -31.73 -2.31
C GLN A 67 -28.92 -32.52 -1.25
N VAL A 68 -27.60 -32.42 -1.28
CA VAL A 68 -26.66 -33.03 -0.34
C VAL A 68 -25.81 -31.97 0.36
N GLN A 69 -25.34 -32.30 1.56
CA GLN A 69 -24.49 -31.44 2.36
C GLN A 69 -23.28 -32.20 2.85
N PHE A 70 -22.12 -31.56 2.88
CA PHE A 70 -20.89 -32.15 3.38
C PHE A 70 -20.24 -31.18 4.36
N GLU A 71 -19.75 -31.70 5.48
CA GLU A 71 -18.96 -30.91 6.44
C GLU A 71 -17.52 -30.81 5.96
N LEU A 72 -17.00 -29.60 5.80
CA LEU A 72 -15.62 -29.34 5.37
C LEU A 72 -14.58 -30.04 6.26
N ARG A 73 -14.80 -30.05 7.57
CA ARG A 73 -13.88 -30.69 8.55
C ARG A 73 -14.01 -32.21 8.58
N GLY A 74 -15.10 -32.75 8.08
CA GLY A 74 -15.45 -34.18 8.13
C GLY A 74 -15.40 -34.89 6.80
N LEU A 75 -14.81 -34.33 5.75
CA LEU A 75 -14.83 -34.91 4.40
C LEU A 75 -14.22 -36.33 4.39
N LYS A 76 -13.08 -36.57 5.05
CA LYS A 76 -12.44 -37.88 5.15
C LYS A 76 -13.33 -38.90 5.89
N GLN A 77 -13.99 -38.49 6.98
CA GLN A 77 -14.90 -39.34 7.74
C GLN A 77 -16.17 -39.68 6.94
N GLN A 78 -16.54 -38.82 5.99
CA GLN A 78 -17.63 -39.06 5.04
C GLN A 78 -17.20 -39.90 3.81
N ASN A 79 -15.99 -40.46 3.84
CA ASN A 79 -15.34 -41.16 2.73
C ASN A 79 -15.19 -40.36 1.45
N ILE A 80 -15.17 -39.01 1.55
CA ILE A 80 -14.91 -38.14 0.41
C ILE A 80 -13.42 -37.98 0.26
N THR A 81 -12.89 -38.39 -0.87
CA THR A 81 -11.47 -38.29 -1.21
C THR A 81 -11.16 -37.11 -2.14
N GLY A 82 -12.18 -36.49 -2.73
CA GLY A 82 -11.98 -35.26 -3.52
C GLY A 82 -13.18 -34.86 -4.37
N PHE A 83 -13.11 -33.62 -4.83
CA PHE A 83 -13.97 -33.02 -5.84
C PHE A 83 -13.11 -32.66 -7.04
N LYS A 84 -13.36 -33.23 -8.19
CA LYS A 84 -12.62 -32.93 -9.42
C LYS A 84 -13.45 -32.05 -10.33
N TYR A 85 -13.02 -30.84 -10.55
CA TYR A 85 -13.52 -29.98 -11.61
C TYR A 85 -12.70 -30.20 -12.89
N GLU A 86 -13.40 -30.42 -13.99
CA GLU A 86 -12.77 -30.58 -15.29
C GLU A 86 -12.96 -29.33 -16.13
N TRP A 87 -11.87 -28.60 -16.34
CA TRP A 87 -11.90 -27.42 -17.19
C TRP A 87 -12.29 -27.80 -18.62
N PRO A 88 -13.23 -27.10 -19.26
CA PRO A 88 -13.44 -27.20 -20.69
C PRO A 88 -12.17 -26.90 -21.49
N LYS A 89 -12.12 -27.34 -22.76
CA LYS A 89 -10.90 -27.27 -23.58
C LYS A 89 -10.34 -25.84 -23.69
N ASP A 90 -11.19 -24.86 -24.04
CA ASP A 90 -10.72 -23.49 -24.29
C ASP A 90 -10.27 -22.77 -23.00
N PRO A 91 -11.01 -22.80 -21.87
CA PRO A 91 -10.51 -22.31 -20.59
C PRO A 91 -9.21 -22.95 -20.12
N ARG A 92 -9.08 -24.28 -20.26
CA ARG A 92 -7.83 -24.99 -19.92
C ARG A 92 -6.66 -24.49 -20.75
N LEU A 93 -6.86 -24.24 -22.05
CA LEU A 93 -5.83 -23.71 -22.93
C LEU A 93 -5.47 -22.28 -22.52
N ALA A 94 -6.46 -21.46 -22.22
CA ALA A 94 -6.25 -20.09 -21.73
C ALA A 94 -5.43 -20.06 -20.43
N LEU A 95 -5.76 -20.90 -19.44
CA LEU A 95 -4.97 -21.05 -18.21
C LEU A 95 -3.51 -21.43 -18.50
N LYS A 96 -3.28 -22.38 -19.42
CA LYS A 96 -1.92 -22.77 -19.80
C LYS A 96 -1.13 -21.63 -20.41
N TYR A 97 -1.73 -20.78 -21.25
CA TYR A 97 -1.06 -19.60 -21.79
C TYR A 97 -0.73 -18.58 -20.71
N LEU A 98 -1.69 -18.28 -19.82
CA LEU A 98 -1.48 -17.34 -18.72
C LEU A 98 -0.43 -17.84 -17.71
N ALA A 99 -0.39 -19.13 -17.42
CA ALA A 99 0.63 -19.75 -16.57
C ALA A 99 2.05 -19.65 -17.17
N ASN A 100 2.16 -19.52 -18.49
CA ASN A 100 3.41 -19.27 -19.21
C ASN A 100 3.65 -17.77 -19.49
N GLU A 101 3.01 -16.88 -18.72
CA GLU A 101 3.14 -15.42 -18.82
C GLU A 101 2.76 -14.83 -20.19
N GLN A 102 1.96 -15.57 -20.96
CA GLN A 102 1.44 -15.11 -22.26
C GLN A 102 0.12 -14.38 -22.03
N TYR A 103 0.21 -13.17 -21.50
CA TYR A 103 -0.96 -12.39 -21.12
C TYR A 103 -1.72 -11.82 -22.32
N SER A 104 -3.05 -11.98 -22.30
CA SER A 104 -3.93 -11.43 -23.33
C SER A 104 -5.33 -11.19 -22.77
N PRO A 105 -5.97 -10.03 -23.06
CA PRO A 105 -7.36 -9.76 -22.67
C PRO A 105 -8.34 -10.87 -23.11
N LYS A 106 -8.14 -11.43 -24.31
CA LYS A 106 -8.96 -12.50 -24.85
C LYS A 106 -8.92 -13.76 -23.97
N MET A 107 -7.76 -14.09 -23.37
CA MET A 107 -7.64 -15.24 -22.47
C MET A 107 -8.45 -15.02 -21.19
N LEU A 108 -8.43 -13.81 -20.63
CA LEU A 108 -9.26 -13.46 -19.48
C LEU A 108 -10.75 -13.56 -19.81
N GLU A 109 -11.20 -13.10 -20.98
CA GLU A 109 -12.60 -13.18 -21.42
C GLU A 109 -13.08 -14.63 -21.53
N VAL A 110 -12.27 -15.51 -22.08
CA VAL A 110 -12.57 -16.95 -22.19
C VAL A 110 -12.68 -17.59 -20.82
N LEU A 111 -11.86 -17.16 -19.85
CA LEU A 111 -11.84 -17.72 -18.49
C LEU A 111 -12.97 -17.22 -17.60
N ARG A 112 -13.36 -15.94 -17.69
CA ARG A 112 -14.32 -15.30 -16.78
C ARG A 112 -15.58 -16.14 -16.48
N PRO A 113 -16.30 -16.71 -17.46
CA PRO A 113 -17.51 -17.47 -17.18
C PRO A 113 -17.31 -18.71 -16.30
N TYR A 114 -16.08 -19.21 -16.26
CA TYR A 114 -15.72 -20.44 -15.54
C TYR A 114 -15.02 -20.11 -14.23
N ILE A 115 -14.01 -19.23 -14.26
CA ILE A 115 -13.18 -18.93 -13.09
C ILE A 115 -13.99 -18.31 -11.95
N TYR A 116 -14.97 -17.45 -12.25
CA TYR A 116 -15.82 -16.84 -11.23
C TYR A 116 -16.75 -17.86 -10.53
N LYS A 117 -17.07 -18.98 -11.17
CA LYS A 117 -17.75 -20.10 -10.50
C LYS A 117 -16.79 -20.83 -9.58
N VAL A 118 -15.56 -21.07 -10.03
CA VAL A 118 -14.53 -21.82 -9.30
C VAL A 118 -14.05 -21.07 -8.08
N LEU A 119 -13.83 -19.73 -8.19
CA LEU A 119 -13.41 -18.86 -7.10
C LEU A 119 -14.32 -18.94 -5.85
N LEU A 120 -15.59 -19.28 -6.01
CA LEU A 120 -16.54 -19.44 -4.90
C LEU A 120 -16.24 -20.66 -4.01
N TYR A 121 -15.36 -21.56 -4.45
CA TYR A 121 -15.06 -22.83 -3.78
C TYR A 121 -13.63 -22.91 -3.24
N LEU A 122 -12.88 -21.80 -3.21
CA LEU A 122 -11.52 -21.74 -2.66
C LEU A 122 -11.43 -22.00 -1.14
N ASP A 123 -12.57 -21.95 -0.44
CA ASP A 123 -12.64 -22.37 0.97
C ASP A 123 -12.58 -23.90 1.16
N ILE A 124 -12.72 -24.69 0.07
CA ILE A 124 -12.50 -26.14 0.10
C ILE A 124 -10.99 -26.40 0.07
N PRO A 125 -10.43 -27.17 1.02
CA PRO A 125 -8.99 -27.44 1.04
C PRO A 125 -8.47 -28.05 -0.25
N PHE A 126 -7.25 -27.65 -0.65
CA PHE A 126 -6.60 -28.09 -1.89
C PHE A 126 -6.57 -29.62 -2.04
N GLU A 127 -6.32 -30.34 -0.95
CA GLU A 127 -6.28 -31.81 -0.96
C GLU A 127 -7.58 -32.46 -1.46
N PHE A 128 -8.71 -31.74 -1.32
CA PHE A 128 -10.01 -32.19 -1.80
C PHE A 128 -10.40 -31.57 -3.14
N MET A 129 -9.98 -30.34 -3.43
CA MET A 129 -10.32 -29.64 -4.67
C MET A 129 -9.14 -28.79 -5.18
N PRO A 130 -8.28 -29.34 -6.05
CA PRO A 130 -7.05 -28.68 -6.51
C PRO A 130 -7.33 -27.64 -7.62
N ILE A 131 -7.92 -26.52 -7.24
CA ILE A 131 -8.28 -25.39 -8.12
C ILE A 131 -7.51 -24.11 -7.80
N HIS A 132 -6.75 -24.10 -6.70
CA HIS A 132 -6.13 -22.90 -6.16
C HIS A 132 -5.06 -22.33 -7.09
N ASP A 133 -4.24 -23.18 -7.69
CA ASP A 133 -3.19 -22.76 -8.64
C ASP A 133 -3.79 -22.07 -9.86
N ASP A 134 -4.86 -22.63 -10.43
CA ASP A 134 -5.56 -22.06 -11.58
C ASP A 134 -6.16 -20.69 -11.24
N CYS A 135 -6.75 -20.55 -10.04
CA CYS A 135 -7.28 -19.28 -9.55
C CYS A 135 -6.16 -18.24 -9.30
N LEU A 136 -5.03 -18.69 -8.77
CA LEU A 136 -3.87 -17.84 -8.55
C LEU A 136 -3.29 -17.32 -9.88
N VAL A 137 -3.18 -18.19 -10.89
CA VAL A 137 -2.74 -17.80 -12.25
C VAL A 137 -3.65 -16.71 -12.80
N TYR A 138 -4.97 -16.86 -12.67
CA TYR A 138 -5.90 -15.84 -13.11
C TYR A 138 -5.71 -14.50 -12.37
N CYS A 139 -5.65 -14.53 -11.04
CA CYS A 139 -5.48 -13.33 -10.24
C CYS A 139 -4.14 -12.61 -10.55
N LYS A 140 -3.04 -13.35 -10.70
CA LYS A 140 -1.74 -12.82 -11.14
C LYS A 140 -1.86 -12.14 -12.51
N SER A 141 -2.53 -12.80 -13.46
CA SER A 141 -2.72 -12.25 -14.81
C SER A 141 -3.49 -10.93 -14.80
N LEU A 142 -4.49 -10.78 -13.94
CA LEU A 142 -5.22 -9.51 -13.78
C LEU A 142 -4.29 -8.39 -13.31
N VAL A 143 -3.41 -8.67 -12.36
CA VAL A 143 -2.47 -7.67 -11.80
C VAL A 143 -1.42 -7.29 -12.83
N GLU A 144 -0.83 -8.28 -13.54
CA GLU A 144 0.18 -8.05 -14.57
C GLU A 144 -0.37 -7.31 -15.80
N MET A 145 -1.65 -7.49 -16.11
CA MET A 145 -2.35 -6.78 -17.19
C MET A 145 -2.97 -5.46 -16.73
N GLU A 146 -2.65 -4.99 -15.53
CA GLU A 146 -3.16 -3.73 -14.95
C GLU A 146 -4.70 -3.65 -14.87
N GLN A 147 -5.38 -4.81 -14.80
CA GLN A 147 -6.83 -4.89 -14.58
C GLN A 147 -7.14 -4.73 -13.08
N PHE A 148 -6.68 -3.63 -12.49
CA PHE A 148 -6.63 -3.43 -11.04
C PHE A 148 -8.01 -3.46 -10.37
N GLU A 149 -9.06 -2.91 -11.03
CA GLU A 149 -10.42 -2.94 -10.49
C GLU A 149 -10.94 -4.38 -10.39
N GLU A 150 -10.71 -5.21 -11.43
CA GLU A 150 -11.13 -6.61 -11.41
C GLU A 150 -10.30 -7.43 -10.43
N ALA A 151 -8.98 -7.22 -10.39
CA ALA A 151 -8.10 -7.87 -9.42
C ALA A 151 -8.51 -7.55 -7.98
N PHE A 152 -8.78 -6.28 -7.67
CA PHE A 152 -9.30 -5.84 -6.38
C PHE A 152 -10.64 -6.49 -6.07
N TYR A 153 -11.56 -6.49 -7.02
CA TYR A 153 -12.88 -7.06 -6.87
C TYR A 153 -12.83 -8.56 -6.53
N VAL A 154 -11.91 -9.32 -7.13
CA VAL A 154 -11.69 -10.73 -6.82
C VAL A 154 -11.03 -10.89 -5.45
N LEU A 155 -9.83 -10.32 -5.26
CA LEU A 155 -9.02 -10.53 -4.06
C LEU A 155 -9.73 -10.05 -2.77
N SER A 156 -10.52 -8.97 -2.85
CA SER A 156 -11.29 -8.46 -1.70
C SER A 156 -12.40 -9.39 -1.23
N ARG A 157 -12.78 -10.37 -2.02
CA ARG A 157 -13.82 -11.37 -1.69
C ARG A 157 -13.26 -12.72 -1.26
N LEU A 158 -11.96 -12.94 -1.45
CA LEU A 158 -11.32 -14.17 -1.01
C LEU A 158 -11.07 -14.15 0.50
N ASN A 159 -11.11 -15.31 1.11
CA ASN A 159 -10.71 -15.51 2.49
C ASN A 159 -9.18 -15.71 2.54
N LEU A 160 -8.41 -14.61 2.41
CA LEU A 160 -6.94 -14.66 2.32
C LEU A 160 -6.31 -15.36 3.53
N SER A 161 -6.84 -15.13 4.74
CA SER A 161 -6.34 -15.80 5.94
C SER A 161 -6.50 -17.33 5.85
N LYS A 162 -7.59 -17.81 5.28
CA LYS A 162 -7.84 -19.25 5.09
C LYS A 162 -6.95 -19.84 4.02
N LEU A 163 -6.72 -19.10 2.94
CA LEU A 163 -5.77 -19.49 1.89
C LEU A 163 -4.34 -19.59 2.44
N ASP A 164 -3.94 -18.65 3.30
CA ASP A 164 -2.65 -18.70 4.01
C ASP A 164 -2.53 -19.98 4.88
N GLU A 165 -3.60 -20.37 5.60
CA GLU A 165 -3.64 -21.63 6.37
C GLU A 165 -3.46 -22.85 5.49
N TYR A 166 -3.94 -22.82 4.26
CA TYR A 166 -3.81 -23.90 3.27
C TYR A 166 -2.45 -23.90 2.55
N GLY A 167 -1.58 -22.93 2.82
CA GLY A 167 -0.27 -22.80 2.20
C GLY A 167 -0.25 -21.93 0.93
N TYR A 168 -1.34 -21.25 0.59
CA TYR A 168 -1.46 -20.37 -0.57
C TYR A 168 -1.22 -18.89 -0.21
N ARG A 169 -0.05 -18.62 0.37
CA ARG A 169 0.40 -17.28 0.77
C ARG A 169 0.46 -16.30 -0.39
N GLU A 170 0.69 -16.80 -1.60
CA GLU A 170 0.81 -16.01 -2.82
C GLU A 170 -0.42 -15.14 -3.11
N PHE A 171 -1.62 -15.51 -2.66
CA PHE A 171 -2.79 -14.64 -2.78
C PHE A 171 -2.68 -13.40 -1.88
N SER A 172 -2.14 -13.55 -0.69
CA SER A 172 -1.88 -12.43 0.22
C SER A 172 -0.77 -11.52 -0.29
N GLU A 173 0.31 -12.09 -0.83
CA GLU A 173 1.40 -11.35 -1.46
C GLU A 173 0.91 -10.58 -2.70
N LEU A 174 0.07 -11.22 -3.52
CA LEU A 174 -0.55 -10.58 -4.67
C LEU A 174 -1.49 -9.43 -4.26
N ALA A 175 -2.21 -9.57 -3.15
CA ALA A 175 -3.05 -8.50 -2.62
C ALA A 175 -2.21 -7.31 -2.14
N LEU A 176 -1.04 -7.55 -1.54
CA LEU A 176 -0.08 -6.50 -1.17
C LEU A 176 0.51 -5.80 -2.40
N ASP A 177 0.94 -6.56 -3.41
CA ASP A 177 1.47 -6.02 -4.67
C ASP A 177 0.42 -5.16 -5.40
N LEU A 178 -0.80 -5.67 -5.54
CA LEU A 178 -1.91 -4.92 -6.11
C LEU A 178 -2.17 -3.62 -5.36
N ALA A 179 -2.21 -3.66 -4.03
CA ALA A 179 -2.42 -2.46 -3.23
C ALA A 179 -1.32 -1.42 -3.48
N GLY A 180 -0.05 -1.84 -3.57
CA GLY A 180 1.08 -0.98 -3.92
C GLY A 180 0.94 -0.36 -5.30
N LYS A 181 0.67 -1.17 -6.33
CA LYS A 181 0.45 -0.72 -7.71
C LYS A 181 -0.73 0.26 -7.81
N MET A 182 -1.84 0.01 -7.12
CA MET A 182 -3.00 0.91 -7.07
C MET A 182 -2.67 2.27 -6.43
N ILE A 183 -1.90 2.31 -5.33
CA ILE A 183 -1.51 3.55 -4.65
C ILE A 183 -0.60 4.39 -5.56
N VAL A 184 0.35 3.75 -6.23
CA VAL A 184 1.30 4.43 -7.13
C VAL A 184 0.59 4.99 -8.37
N SER A 185 -0.27 4.19 -9.00
CA SER A 185 -0.98 4.58 -10.23
C SER A 185 -2.05 5.64 -9.96
N ASN A 186 -2.74 5.56 -8.84
CA ASN A 186 -3.82 6.48 -8.48
C ASN A 186 -3.89 6.71 -6.97
N PRO A 187 -3.29 7.78 -6.43
CA PRO A 187 -3.35 8.09 -5.00
C PRO A 187 -4.78 8.21 -4.43
N LYS A 188 -5.78 8.54 -5.27
CA LYS A 188 -7.19 8.57 -4.85
C LYS A 188 -7.75 7.18 -4.54
N ALA A 189 -7.15 6.13 -5.10
CA ALA A 189 -7.50 4.75 -4.81
C ALA A 189 -6.91 4.23 -3.47
N ALA A 190 -6.13 5.03 -2.76
CA ALA A 190 -5.45 4.61 -1.52
C ALA A 190 -6.40 4.04 -0.46
N LYS A 191 -7.61 4.61 -0.31
CA LYS A 191 -8.61 4.09 0.62
C LYS A 191 -9.07 2.69 0.22
N THR A 192 -9.28 2.46 -1.07
CA THR A 192 -9.67 1.17 -1.65
C THR A 192 -8.51 0.17 -1.53
N ALA A 193 -7.31 0.55 -1.95
CA ALA A 193 -6.10 -0.27 -1.80
C ALA A 193 -5.86 -0.69 -0.35
N ARG A 194 -6.03 0.23 0.60
CA ARG A 194 -5.89 -0.05 2.03
C ARG A 194 -6.87 -1.12 2.53
N SER A 195 -8.07 -1.25 1.96
CA SER A 195 -8.99 -2.31 2.38
C SER A 195 -8.46 -3.72 2.08
N LEU A 196 -7.63 -3.91 1.05
CA LEU A 196 -6.92 -5.17 0.82
C LEU A 196 -5.92 -5.48 1.94
N LEU A 197 -5.20 -4.46 2.42
CA LEU A 197 -4.23 -4.62 3.50
C LEU A 197 -4.85 -5.18 4.78
N GLN A 198 -6.11 -4.81 5.04
CA GLN A 198 -6.84 -5.26 6.23
C GLN A 198 -7.22 -6.74 6.15
N LEU A 199 -7.25 -7.33 4.95
CA LEU A 199 -7.55 -8.75 4.72
C LEU A 199 -6.31 -9.63 4.86
N VAL A 200 -5.12 -9.07 4.71
CA VAL A 200 -3.86 -9.80 4.77
C VAL A 200 -3.42 -9.97 6.21
N THR A 201 -3.06 -11.19 6.61
CA THR A 201 -2.41 -11.48 7.89
C THR A 201 -0.93 -11.20 7.78
N ILE A 202 -0.40 -10.31 8.63
CA ILE A 202 1.04 -10.04 8.71
C ILE A 202 1.64 -11.11 9.63
N ARG A 203 2.55 -11.91 9.09
CA ARG A 203 3.29 -12.89 9.88
C ARG A 203 4.44 -12.23 10.65
N ASP A 204 4.93 -12.93 11.67
CA ASP A 204 6.10 -12.50 12.43
C ASP A 204 7.39 -12.97 11.75
N ASP A 205 7.61 -12.53 10.51
CA ASP A 205 8.83 -12.75 9.74
C ASP A 205 9.30 -11.47 9.04
N SER A 206 10.61 -11.40 8.77
CA SER A 206 11.24 -10.20 8.24
C SER A 206 10.85 -9.89 6.80
N ALA A 207 10.49 -10.88 6.00
CA ALA A 207 10.09 -10.69 4.59
C ALA A 207 8.69 -10.07 4.51
N ASP A 208 7.74 -10.58 5.30
CA ASP A 208 6.39 -10.00 5.42
C ASP A 208 6.47 -8.56 5.96
N HIS A 209 7.32 -8.32 6.98
CA HIS A 209 7.51 -6.98 7.52
C HIS A 209 8.05 -6.00 6.48
N ALA A 210 9.05 -6.42 5.68
CA ALA A 210 9.64 -5.59 4.63
C ALA A 210 8.62 -5.25 3.55
N SER A 211 7.89 -6.23 3.04
CA SER A 211 6.87 -6.06 2.00
C SER A 211 5.74 -5.12 2.45
N TYR A 212 5.27 -5.32 3.68
CA TYR A 212 4.23 -4.46 4.24
C TYR A 212 4.74 -3.03 4.49
N LEU A 213 5.97 -2.88 5.00
CA LEU A 213 6.60 -1.58 5.22
C LEU A 213 6.76 -0.80 3.91
N GLN A 214 7.23 -1.44 2.84
CA GLN A 214 7.37 -0.83 1.52
C GLN A 214 6.05 -0.23 1.02
N LEU A 215 4.96 -0.93 1.28
CA LEU A 215 3.64 -0.46 0.90
C LEU A 215 3.19 0.74 1.75
N VAL A 216 3.42 0.70 3.07
CA VAL A 216 3.12 1.84 3.96
C VAL A 216 3.97 3.05 3.60
N ASP A 217 5.22 2.84 3.20
CA ASP A 217 6.10 3.90 2.69
C ASP A 217 5.57 4.49 1.38
N SER A 218 4.93 3.70 0.52
CA SER A 218 4.25 4.23 -0.68
C SER A 218 3.12 5.19 -0.31
N LEU A 219 2.32 4.88 0.72
CA LEU A 219 1.31 5.82 1.26
C LEU A 219 1.96 7.12 1.73
N ARG A 220 3.04 7.03 2.52
CA ARG A 220 3.78 8.17 3.03
C ARG A 220 4.35 9.03 1.91
N MET A 221 4.98 8.42 0.91
CA MET A 221 5.59 9.11 -0.24
C MET A 221 4.56 9.83 -1.11
N GLN A 222 3.33 9.32 -1.18
CA GLN A 222 2.19 9.96 -1.85
C GLN A 222 1.51 11.05 -0.99
N GLY A 223 2.02 11.32 0.22
CA GLY A 223 1.45 12.34 1.11
C GLY A 223 0.21 11.89 1.88
N LEU A 224 -0.13 10.60 1.84
CA LEU A 224 -1.27 9.99 2.54
C LEU A 224 -0.89 9.67 3.99
N HIS A 225 -0.50 10.73 4.73
CA HIS A 225 0.13 10.57 6.04
C HIS A 225 -0.81 10.00 7.10
N THR A 226 -2.11 10.28 7.03
CA THR A 226 -3.11 9.72 7.97
C THR A 226 -3.22 8.20 7.81
N GLU A 227 -3.29 7.75 6.56
CA GLU A 227 -3.34 6.35 6.19
C GLU A 227 -2.04 5.64 6.60
N ALA A 228 -0.90 6.25 6.30
CA ALA A 228 0.42 5.72 6.66
C ALA A 228 0.56 5.54 8.18
N ILE A 229 0.18 6.53 9.00
CA ILE A 229 0.20 6.44 10.47
C ILE A 229 -0.61 5.24 10.96
N SER A 230 -1.80 5.04 10.39
CA SER A 230 -2.67 3.93 10.79
C SER A 230 -2.03 2.57 10.49
N GLU A 231 -1.38 2.43 9.32
CA GLU A 231 -0.73 1.17 8.95
C GLU A 231 0.61 0.96 9.68
N TYR A 232 1.41 2.01 9.94
CA TYR A 232 2.55 1.92 10.85
C TYR A 232 2.11 1.48 12.26
N GLY A 233 0.97 2.00 12.74
CA GLY A 233 0.39 1.58 14.02
C GLY A 233 -0.04 0.11 14.06
N ARG A 234 -0.41 -0.47 12.91
CA ARG A 234 -0.74 -1.89 12.79
C ARG A 234 0.50 -2.77 12.75
N LEU A 235 1.52 -2.37 12.00
CA LEU A 235 2.76 -3.12 11.84
C LEU A 235 3.66 -3.05 13.08
N GLY A 236 3.72 -1.89 13.75
CA GLY A 236 4.64 -1.65 14.87
C GLY A 236 4.55 -2.67 16.00
N PRO A 237 3.36 -3.01 16.55
CA PRO A 237 3.23 -4.02 17.60
C PRO A 237 3.64 -5.44 17.19
N ILE A 238 3.56 -5.77 15.89
CA ILE A 238 3.98 -7.07 15.36
C ILE A 238 5.50 -7.11 15.32
N VAL A 239 6.12 -6.11 14.70
CA VAL A 239 7.59 -5.99 14.61
C VAL A 239 8.25 -5.86 15.98
N ALA A 240 7.60 -5.21 16.94
CA ALA A 240 8.13 -5.08 18.31
C ALA A 240 8.27 -6.41 19.06
N LYS A 241 7.53 -7.45 18.66
CA LYS A 241 7.65 -8.81 19.20
C LYS A 241 8.82 -9.58 18.58
N SER A 242 9.21 -9.21 17.40
CA SER A 242 10.29 -9.86 16.65
C SER A 242 11.64 -9.36 17.17
N VAL A 243 12.35 -10.20 17.91
CA VAL A 243 13.67 -9.86 18.43
C VAL A 243 14.62 -9.63 17.27
N ASN A 244 15.29 -8.47 17.23
CA ASN A 244 16.25 -8.06 16.18
C ASN A 244 15.65 -7.76 14.81
N SER A 245 14.38 -7.41 14.69
CA SER A 245 13.85 -6.92 13.41
C SER A 245 14.58 -5.62 12.98
N PRO A 246 15.12 -5.57 11.75
CA PRO A 246 15.80 -4.38 11.24
C PRO A 246 14.84 -3.19 11.04
N HIS A 247 13.53 -3.41 11.17
CA HIS A 247 12.50 -2.40 10.91
C HIS A 247 12.01 -1.67 12.16
N GLN A 248 12.45 -2.06 13.36
CA GLN A 248 11.94 -1.50 14.62
C GLN A 248 12.15 0.01 14.71
N GLU A 249 13.37 0.49 14.43
CA GLU A 249 13.71 1.91 14.55
C GLU A 249 12.98 2.76 13.51
N VAL A 250 12.88 2.28 12.28
CA VAL A 250 12.16 2.98 11.20
C VAL A 250 10.68 3.16 11.55
N LEU A 251 10.05 2.13 12.12
CA LEU A 251 8.65 2.16 12.55
C LEU A 251 8.40 3.07 13.76
N ARG A 252 9.42 3.38 14.56
CA ARG A 252 9.33 4.39 15.63
C ARG A 252 9.41 5.81 15.08
N LEU A 253 10.11 6.02 13.97
CA LEU A 253 10.44 7.32 13.41
C LEU A 253 9.41 7.82 12.38
N TRP A 254 9.00 6.99 11.41
CA TRP A 254 8.09 7.42 10.35
C TRP A 254 6.74 7.97 10.81
N PRO A 255 6.09 7.45 11.85
CA PRO A 255 4.88 8.09 12.36
C PRO A 255 5.11 9.53 12.81
N ILE A 256 6.27 9.84 13.44
CA ILE A 256 6.61 11.21 13.87
C ILE A 256 6.72 12.13 12.67
N TYR A 257 7.45 11.69 11.62
CA TYR A 257 7.53 12.40 10.35
C TYR A 257 6.13 12.69 9.78
N CYS A 258 5.26 11.70 9.72
CA CYS A 258 3.91 11.86 9.20
C CYS A 258 3.08 12.86 10.03
N TYR A 259 3.20 12.85 11.36
CA TYR A 259 2.55 13.85 12.21
C TYR A 259 3.04 15.27 11.94
N ILE A 260 4.34 15.46 11.68
CA ILE A 260 4.88 16.78 11.31
C ILE A 260 4.32 17.23 9.96
N LYS A 261 4.25 16.35 8.97
CA LYS A 261 3.67 16.66 7.66
C LYS A 261 2.17 16.98 7.72
N LEU A 262 1.42 16.29 8.57
CA LEU A 262 0.02 16.63 8.85
C LEU A 262 -0.10 17.99 9.54
N TYR A 263 0.80 18.30 10.50
CA TYR A 263 0.85 19.64 11.11
C TYR A 263 1.07 20.72 10.04
N GLU A 264 2.04 20.55 9.12
CA GLU A 264 2.29 21.51 8.03
C GLU A 264 1.03 21.71 7.18
N SER A 265 0.36 20.63 6.81
CA SER A 265 -0.87 20.66 6.01
C SER A 265 -2.01 21.38 6.73
N TYR A 266 -2.27 21.04 7.99
CA TYR A 266 -3.33 21.66 8.78
C TYR A 266 -3.02 23.11 9.15
N SER A 267 -1.75 23.47 9.39
CA SER A 267 -1.35 24.87 9.62
C SER A 267 -1.60 25.74 8.39
N LYS A 268 -1.28 25.22 7.20
CA LYS A 268 -1.62 25.89 5.93
C LYS A 268 -3.13 26.01 5.73
N ALA A 269 -3.92 25.02 6.12
CA ALA A 269 -5.37 25.06 6.06
C ALA A 269 -5.94 26.05 7.11
N ALA A 270 -5.36 26.12 8.30
CA ALA A 270 -5.75 27.01 9.38
C ALA A 270 -5.60 28.51 9.04
N SER A 271 -4.70 28.88 8.12
CA SER A 271 -4.60 30.25 7.60
C SER A 271 -5.84 30.69 6.82
N ARG A 272 -6.64 29.72 6.31
CA ARG A 272 -7.89 29.94 5.59
C ARG A 272 -9.12 29.64 6.42
N ASP A 273 -9.02 28.67 7.33
CA ASP A 273 -10.13 28.21 8.19
C ASP A 273 -9.60 27.82 9.57
N LYS A 274 -9.91 28.67 10.58
CA LYS A 274 -9.46 28.50 11.97
C LYS A 274 -9.82 27.16 12.62
N ARG A 275 -10.81 26.42 12.08
CA ARG A 275 -11.18 25.09 12.58
C ARG A 275 -10.01 24.09 12.51
N TYR A 276 -9.09 24.26 11.57
CA TYR A 276 -7.91 23.41 11.45
C TYR A 276 -6.81 23.70 12.47
N ALA A 277 -6.84 24.83 13.18
CA ALA A 277 -5.79 25.23 14.14
C ALA A 277 -5.65 24.22 15.29
N GLN A 278 -6.76 23.73 15.82
CA GLN A 278 -6.75 22.73 16.89
C GLN A 278 -6.17 21.38 16.40
N ALA A 279 -6.55 20.96 15.19
CA ALA A 279 -6.02 19.74 14.57
C ALA A 279 -4.51 19.87 14.35
N ALA A 280 -4.02 21.00 13.83
CA ALA A 280 -2.61 21.30 13.68
C ALA A 280 -1.86 21.17 15.02
N SER A 281 -2.31 21.88 16.06
CA SER A 281 -1.70 21.80 17.39
C SER A 281 -1.65 20.37 17.94
N LYS A 282 -2.72 19.59 17.76
CA LYS A 282 -2.74 18.20 18.18
C LYS A 282 -1.68 17.37 17.47
N MET A 283 -1.54 17.50 16.14
CA MET A 283 -0.53 16.76 15.37
C MET A 283 0.88 17.10 15.84
N PHE A 284 1.18 18.39 16.02
CA PHE A 284 2.51 18.81 16.45
C PHE A 284 2.84 18.34 17.87
N ASN A 285 1.90 18.48 18.82
CA ASN A 285 2.09 18.00 20.19
C ASN A 285 2.29 16.48 20.25
N THR A 286 1.59 15.71 19.40
CA THR A 286 1.81 14.28 19.29
C THR A 286 3.22 13.97 18.79
N ALA A 287 3.68 14.65 17.73
CA ALA A 287 5.04 14.50 17.23
C ALA A 287 6.09 14.82 18.30
N LEU A 288 5.90 15.92 19.09
CA LEU A 288 6.81 16.32 20.16
C LEU A 288 6.86 15.28 21.31
N GLN A 289 5.72 14.72 21.68
CA GLN A 289 5.69 13.68 22.72
C GLN A 289 6.40 12.41 22.26
N MET A 290 6.25 12.03 20.99
CA MET A 290 6.90 10.85 20.42
C MET A 290 8.41 11.05 20.29
N ILE A 291 8.86 12.19 19.76
CA ILE A 291 10.32 12.45 19.60
C ILE A 291 11.02 12.52 20.95
N LYS A 292 10.38 13.08 21.97
CA LYS A 292 10.93 13.12 23.33
C LYS A 292 11.27 11.72 23.86
N LYS A 293 10.42 10.72 23.58
CA LYS A 293 10.69 9.32 23.94
C LYS A 293 11.86 8.72 23.16
N ILE A 294 12.03 9.14 21.89
CA ILE A 294 13.18 8.71 21.08
C ILE A 294 14.47 9.38 21.59
N ASP A 295 14.41 10.66 22.01
CA ASP A 295 15.55 11.39 22.56
C ASP A 295 16.13 10.73 23.82
N GLU A 296 15.35 9.96 24.57
CA GLU A 296 15.79 9.17 25.73
C GLU A 296 16.69 7.97 25.32
N ASN A 297 16.46 7.41 24.13
CA ASN A 297 17.25 6.33 23.54
C ASN A 297 17.30 6.49 22.02
N PRO A 298 18.15 7.40 21.51
CA PRO A 298 18.20 7.70 20.09
C PRO A 298 18.87 6.57 19.29
N PRO A 299 18.57 6.46 17.98
CA PRO A 299 19.25 5.53 17.09
C PRO A 299 20.78 5.72 17.14
N SER A 300 21.51 4.62 16.96
CA SER A 300 22.97 4.68 16.89
C SER A 300 23.44 5.49 15.69
N ARG A 301 24.48 6.31 15.88
CA ARG A 301 25.11 7.09 14.80
C ARG A 301 25.64 6.23 13.63
N GLN A 302 25.80 4.93 13.85
CA GLN A 302 26.28 4.00 12.83
C GLN A 302 25.16 3.45 11.95
N THR A 303 23.89 3.76 12.25
CA THR A 303 22.73 3.29 11.51
C THR A 303 22.13 4.35 10.61
N ASN A 304 21.44 3.94 9.56
CA ASN A 304 20.75 4.85 8.65
C ASN A 304 19.61 5.62 9.35
N GLU A 305 19.00 5.00 10.34
CA GLU A 305 17.89 5.55 11.12
C GLU A 305 18.31 6.78 11.91
N PHE A 306 19.60 6.90 12.25
CA PHE A 306 20.12 8.13 12.85
C PHE A 306 19.94 9.34 11.92
N SER A 307 20.18 9.19 10.64
CA SER A 307 19.98 10.28 9.67
C SER A 307 18.50 10.67 9.53
N LEU A 308 17.58 9.71 9.59
CA LEU A 308 16.14 9.97 9.61
C LEU A 308 15.72 10.68 10.91
N TYR A 309 16.22 10.21 12.05
CA TYR A 309 15.99 10.87 13.34
C TYR A 309 16.43 12.33 13.31
N LYS A 310 17.61 12.61 12.74
CA LYS A 310 18.13 13.96 12.57
C LYS A 310 17.28 14.82 11.63
N LEU A 311 16.80 14.27 10.53
CA LEU A 311 15.84 14.94 9.65
C LEU A 311 14.57 15.32 10.42
N ILE A 312 14.00 14.41 11.21
CA ILE A 312 12.80 14.68 12.01
C ILE A 312 13.04 15.81 13.03
N ARG A 313 14.16 15.78 13.74
CA ARG A 313 14.53 16.85 14.69
C ARG A 313 14.66 18.18 13.99
N ALA A 314 15.32 18.20 12.83
CA ALA A 314 15.49 19.40 12.03
C ALA A 314 14.13 19.96 11.53
N LEU A 315 13.22 19.09 11.08
CA LEU A 315 11.86 19.49 10.70
C LEU A 315 11.13 20.14 11.88
N ILE A 316 11.25 19.60 13.10
CA ILE A 316 10.67 20.21 14.30
C ILE A 316 11.28 21.60 14.57
N ARG A 317 12.61 21.75 14.43
CA ARG A 317 13.28 23.05 14.57
C ARG A 317 12.76 24.08 13.57
N VAL A 318 12.59 23.67 12.32
CA VAL A 318 11.99 24.54 11.29
C VAL A 318 10.57 24.98 11.65
N GLN A 319 9.75 24.10 12.26
CA GLN A 319 8.41 24.52 12.69
C GLN A 319 8.47 25.57 13.81
N TYR A 320 9.37 25.42 14.76
CA TYR A 320 9.60 26.47 15.77
C TYR A 320 10.11 27.79 15.15
N ALA A 321 11.08 27.72 14.22
CA ALA A 321 11.56 28.88 13.50
C ALA A 321 10.40 29.65 12.84
N ARG A 322 9.53 28.94 12.12
CA ARG A 322 8.35 29.54 11.47
C ARG A 322 7.36 30.16 12.46
N GLN A 323 7.15 29.54 13.62
CA GLN A 323 6.29 30.09 14.67
C GLN A 323 6.86 31.38 15.25
N PHE A 324 8.18 31.43 15.48
CA PHE A 324 8.85 32.65 15.96
C PHE A 324 8.90 33.75 14.89
N GLU A 325 9.10 33.38 13.61
CA GLU A 325 9.00 34.29 12.47
C GLU A 325 7.62 34.96 12.40
N ALA A 326 6.57 34.15 12.50
CA ALA A 326 5.17 34.64 12.53
C ALA A 326 4.85 35.51 13.74
N ALA A 327 5.55 35.32 14.85
CA ALA A 327 5.44 36.15 16.06
C ALA A 327 6.35 37.39 16.04
N GLY A 328 7.07 37.67 14.95
CA GLY A 328 8.01 38.80 14.81
C GLY A 328 9.30 38.66 15.60
N LYS A 329 9.62 37.48 16.10
CA LYS A 329 10.80 37.20 16.94
C LYS A 329 11.96 36.72 16.06
N LYS A 330 12.57 37.66 15.32
CA LYS A 330 13.57 37.36 14.28
C LYS A 330 14.78 36.59 14.81
N GLU A 331 15.41 37.05 15.90
CA GLU A 331 16.61 36.40 16.46
C GLU A 331 16.33 34.93 16.87
N GLN A 332 15.20 34.69 17.51
CA GLN A 332 14.80 33.32 17.89
C GLN A 332 14.54 32.46 16.67
N SER A 333 13.88 32.99 15.64
CA SER A 333 13.66 32.30 14.38
C SER A 333 14.96 31.89 13.70
N GLU A 334 15.92 32.86 13.59
CA GLU A 334 17.25 32.60 13.01
C GLU A 334 18.02 31.53 13.79
N GLN A 335 17.97 31.57 15.14
CA GLN A 335 18.61 30.54 15.94
C GLN A 335 18.05 29.15 15.67
N TYR A 336 16.71 28.98 15.58
CA TYR A 336 16.12 27.71 15.25
C TYR A 336 16.42 27.23 13.83
N TYR A 337 16.56 28.13 12.84
CA TYR A 337 17.05 27.75 11.51
C TYR A 337 18.51 27.28 11.56
N LYS A 338 19.39 27.93 12.32
CA LYS A 338 20.78 27.46 12.53
C LYS A 338 20.82 26.10 13.19
N ASP A 339 20.02 25.89 14.24
CA ASP A 339 19.90 24.59 14.91
C ASP A 339 19.40 23.52 13.95
N SER A 340 18.45 23.84 13.06
CA SER A 340 17.95 22.88 12.06
C SER A 340 19.02 22.47 11.04
N VAL A 341 19.87 23.42 10.62
CA VAL A 341 21.03 23.15 9.75
C VAL A 341 22.00 22.19 10.43
N LEU A 342 22.31 22.41 11.70
CA LEU A 342 23.23 21.55 12.46
C LEU A 342 22.67 20.10 12.55
N GLU A 343 21.40 19.96 12.93
CA GLU A 343 20.75 18.64 13.02
C GLU A 343 20.78 17.90 11.67
N VAL A 344 20.34 18.56 10.60
CA VAL A 344 20.26 17.91 9.28
C VAL A 344 21.65 17.62 8.70
N THR A 345 22.62 18.49 8.90
CA THR A 345 23.99 18.28 8.42
C THR A 345 24.63 17.06 9.10
N GLU A 346 24.45 16.92 10.42
CA GLU A 346 24.89 15.72 11.13
C GLU A 346 24.23 14.46 10.56
N GLY A 347 22.93 14.50 10.24
CA GLY A 347 22.22 13.42 9.59
C GLY A 347 22.75 13.09 8.18
N ILE A 348 23.02 14.11 7.36
CA ILE A 348 23.53 13.93 5.99
C ILE A 348 24.93 13.29 6.00
N VAL A 349 25.82 13.76 6.88
CA VAL A 349 27.21 13.25 6.97
C VAL A 349 27.25 11.78 7.41
N THR A 350 26.30 11.34 8.21
CA THR A 350 26.19 9.94 8.66
C THR A 350 25.36 9.07 7.72
N ALA A 351 24.61 9.65 6.77
CA ALA A 351 23.76 8.93 5.85
C ALA A 351 24.56 8.14 4.83
N ARG A 352 24.09 6.92 4.52
CA ARG A 352 24.57 6.16 3.36
C ARG A 352 23.91 6.68 2.07
N VAL A 353 24.61 6.57 0.95
CA VAL A 353 24.08 6.91 -0.36
C VAL A 353 22.88 5.98 -0.70
N GLY A 354 21.80 6.54 -1.21
CA GLY A 354 20.62 5.79 -1.63
C GLY A 354 19.45 5.77 -0.63
N LEU A 355 19.52 6.53 0.46
CA LEU A 355 18.37 6.67 1.38
C LEU A 355 17.30 7.57 0.79
N ASP A 356 16.03 7.13 0.84
CA ASP A 356 14.87 7.83 0.26
C ASP A 356 14.65 9.23 0.85
N TRP A 357 15.06 9.47 2.10
CA TRP A 357 14.92 10.75 2.78
C TRP A 357 16.11 11.70 2.64
N LEU A 358 17.21 11.24 2.05
CA LEU A 358 18.40 12.05 1.86
C LEU A 358 18.16 13.31 0.98
N PRO A 359 17.46 13.20 -0.18
CA PRO A 359 17.16 14.39 -0.97
C PRO A 359 16.27 15.39 -0.23
N GLU A 360 15.33 14.94 0.61
CA GLU A 360 14.54 15.82 1.46
C GLU A 360 15.39 16.52 2.52
N SER A 361 16.33 15.79 3.12
CA SER A 361 17.28 16.35 4.08
C SER A 361 18.11 17.47 3.47
N LEU A 362 18.60 17.27 2.25
CA LEU A 362 19.33 18.30 1.51
C LEU A 362 18.44 19.49 1.17
N MET A 363 17.23 19.26 0.66
CA MET A 363 16.27 20.34 0.37
C MET A 363 15.98 21.19 1.61
N MET A 364 15.79 20.55 2.77
CA MET A 364 15.54 21.24 4.02
C MET A 364 16.76 22.08 4.46
N ALA A 365 17.98 21.57 4.28
CA ALA A 365 19.19 22.35 4.54
C ALA A 365 19.25 23.60 3.62
N GLY A 366 18.94 23.42 2.33
CA GLY A 366 18.88 24.53 1.37
C GLY A 366 17.82 25.58 1.76
N ASP A 367 16.63 25.16 2.15
CA ASP A 367 15.55 26.06 2.60
C ASP A 367 15.94 26.82 3.88
N ALA A 368 16.63 26.17 4.81
CA ALA A 368 17.12 26.83 6.03
C ALA A 368 18.27 27.86 5.72
N TYR A 369 19.19 27.52 4.81
CA TYR A 369 20.22 28.47 4.36
C TYR A 369 19.60 29.70 3.66
N GLU A 370 18.57 29.49 2.83
CA GLU A 370 17.82 30.59 2.20
C GLU A 370 17.22 31.53 3.25
N LYS A 371 16.61 30.96 4.30
CA LYS A 371 16.05 31.73 5.42
C LYS A 371 17.09 32.48 6.26
N LEU A 372 18.31 31.99 6.28
CA LEU A 372 19.47 32.64 6.93
C LEU A 372 20.21 33.61 6.00
N GLU A 373 19.67 33.89 4.81
CA GLU A 373 20.27 34.75 3.79
C GLU A 373 21.64 34.22 3.28
N LEU A 374 21.94 32.93 3.50
CA LEU A 374 23.16 32.27 3.02
C LEU A 374 22.96 31.72 1.61
N THR A 375 22.74 32.63 0.65
CA THR A 375 22.31 32.33 -0.74
C THR A 375 23.24 31.35 -1.47
N GLU A 376 24.56 31.51 -1.33
CA GLU A 376 25.54 30.63 -1.96
C GLU A 376 25.46 29.18 -1.42
N ALA A 377 25.33 29.04 -0.09
CA ALA A 377 25.15 27.72 0.53
C ALA A 377 23.86 27.06 0.07
N ALA A 378 22.74 27.78 0.05
CA ALA A 378 21.45 27.30 -0.47
C ALA A 378 21.57 26.84 -1.92
N ARG A 379 22.21 27.67 -2.78
CA ARG A 379 22.45 27.37 -4.21
C ARG A 379 23.23 26.06 -4.40
N ASN A 380 24.30 25.89 -3.64
CA ASN A 380 25.16 24.71 -3.74
C ASN A 380 24.38 23.43 -3.34
N VAL A 381 23.59 23.49 -2.28
CA VAL A 381 22.76 22.34 -1.85
C VAL A 381 21.68 22.01 -2.88
N TYR A 382 20.96 23.00 -3.40
CA TYR A 382 19.93 22.75 -4.43
C TYR A 382 20.53 22.19 -5.72
N LYS A 383 21.72 22.65 -6.14
CA LYS A 383 22.47 22.04 -7.27
C LYS A 383 22.78 20.56 -7.01
N GLN A 384 23.22 20.21 -5.80
CA GLN A 384 23.47 18.82 -5.45
C GLN A 384 22.21 17.97 -5.61
N VAL A 385 21.06 18.44 -5.10
CA VAL A 385 19.79 17.71 -5.25
C VAL A 385 19.40 17.53 -6.72
N SER A 386 19.50 18.58 -7.54
CA SER A 386 19.15 18.51 -8.97
C SER A 386 20.07 17.57 -9.76
N ILE A 387 21.34 17.45 -9.37
CA ILE A 387 22.32 16.60 -10.06
C ILE A 387 22.23 15.14 -9.63
N PHE A 388 22.20 14.87 -8.33
CA PHE A 388 22.31 13.50 -7.79
C PHE A 388 20.97 12.77 -7.67
N PHE A 389 19.82 13.49 -7.68
CA PHE A 389 18.49 12.89 -7.48
C PHE A 389 17.53 13.20 -8.64
N LYS A 390 18.03 13.17 -9.88
CA LYS A 390 17.31 13.58 -11.12
C LYS A 390 15.95 12.92 -11.31
N SER A 391 15.77 11.66 -10.88
CA SER A 391 14.52 10.90 -11.04
C SER A 391 13.50 11.14 -9.93
N THR A 392 13.75 12.06 -9.01
CA THR A 392 12.89 12.32 -7.87
C THR A 392 12.12 13.63 -8.02
N LYS A 393 10.99 13.75 -7.29
CA LYS A 393 10.27 15.04 -7.14
C LYS A 393 11.16 16.17 -6.59
N TRP A 394 12.18 15.80 -5.83
CA TRP A 394 13.08 16.76 -5.19
C TRP A 394 13.98 17.49 -6.19
N ALA A 395 14.36 16.82 -7.29
CA ALA A 395 15.09 17.48 -8.38
C ALA A 395 14.26 18.62 -8.99
N VAL A 396 12.99 18.36 -9.31
CA VAL A 396 12.07 19.37 -9.86
C VAL A 396 11.90 20.55 -8.90
N LEU A 397 11.75 20.27 -7.59
CA LEU A 397 11.63 21.30 -6.58
C LEU A 397 12.92 22.11 -6.43
N SER A 398 14.09 21.47 -6.47
CA SER A 398 15.38 22.15 -6.36
C SER A 398 15.67 23.04 -7.57
N GLU A 399 15.32 22.61 -8.78
CA GLU A 399 15.42 23.44 -9.99
C GLU A 399 14.52 24.69 -9.91
N ALA A 400 13.28 24.53 -9.39
CA ALA A 400 12.40 25.66 -9.16
C ALA A 400 13.02 26.67 -8.17
N LYS A 401 13.61 26.18 -7.07
CA LYS A 401 14.31 27.01 -6.09
C LYS A 401 15.52 27.73 -6.70
N LEU A 402 16.34 27.04 -7.49
CA LEU A 402 17.50 27.64 -8.17
C LEU A 402 17.12 28.82 -9.08
N LYS A 403 15.94 28.76 -9.71
CA LYS A 403 15.43 29.85 -10.57
C LYS A 403 14.98 31.08 -9.80
N THR A 404 14.60 30.94 -8.53
CA THR A 404 14.08 32.01 -7.68
C THR A 404 15.16 32.65 -6.81
N LEU A 405 16.32 32.01 -6.65
CA LEU A 405 17.43 32.57 -5.90
C LEU A 405 18.05 33.78 -6.61
N PRO A 406 18.44 34.84 -5.86
CA PRO A 406 19.17 35.97 -6.43
C PRO A 406 20.43 35.52 -7.20
N PRO A 407 20.83 36.18 -8.27
CA PRO A 407 22.11 35.91 -8.92
C PRO A 407 23.26 36.05 -7.93
N SER A 408 24.30 35.23 -8.08
CA SER A 408 25.53 35.29 -7.28
C SER A 408 26.37 36.53 -7.65
#